data_c45782fb95be056efdca7ec1fc776a5f
#
_entry.id   c45782fb95be056efdca7ec1fc776a5f
#
_cell.length_a   1.000
_cell.length_b   1.000
_cell.length_c   1.000
_cell.angle_alpha   90.00
_cell.angle_beta   90.00
_cell.angle_gamma   90.00
#
_symmetry.space_group_name_H-M   'P 1'
#
loop_
_entity.id
_entity.type
_entity.pdbx_description
1 polymer ?
#
loop_
_entity_poly.entity_id
_entity_poly.type
_entity_poly.pdbx_seq_one_letter_code
_entity_poly.pdbx_strand_id
1 'polypeptide(L)'
;DCVRVFVSDGNLVLEFVQPERGRKSRSFDMKDVKLSAVVRMPELTYLRLSGASKLTTGDEFAAGARFDGALSGASSARGLSVSAGRGELRLSGASSADLKARFDEAFLMQLSGASNASVDVRSDDVRMTCSGASNVKVGVRDAGHTGVRLSGASQATVSGETVDLKVECSGAARSDATALTAQHASVSCSGAGSADVEVTGELSVVATGGSSVVYGGDAAIVSQSVGRGASLRKR
;
A
#
# COMPACT_ATOMS: atom_id res chain seq x y z
N ASP A 1 -6.81 -31.69 -17.64
CA ASP A 1 -6.11 -30.40 -17.80
C ASP A 1 -5.98 -29.72 -16.44
N CYS A 2 -4.75 -29.31 -16.09
CA CYS A 2 -4.49 -28.67 -14.79
C CYS A 2 -4.65 -27.14 -14.87
N VAL A 3 -4.96 -26.58 -16.03
CA VAL A 3 -5.16 -25.13 -16.22
C VAL A 3 -6.53 -24.92 -16.86
N ARG A 4 -7.28 -24.00 -16.29
CA ARG A 4 -8.53 -23.50 -16.87
C ARG A 4 -8.36 -22.05 -17.25
N VAL A 5 -8.84 -21.70 -18.41
CA VAL A 5 -8.92 -20.33 -18.92
C VAL A 5 -10.35 -20.08 -19.35
N PHE A 6 -11.01 -19.14 -18.72
CA PHE A 6 -12.41 -18.81 -19.01
C PHE A 6 -12.72 -17.36 -18.68
N VAL A 7 -13.86 -16.89 -19.14
CA VAL A 7 -14.39 -15.56 -18.78
C VAL A 7 -15.57 -15.74 -17.84
N SER A 8 -15.53 -15.05 -16.71
CA SER A 8 -16.64 -14.98 -15.76
C SER A 8 -16.89 -13.52 -15.37
N ASP A 9 -18.13 -13.06 -15.48
CA ASP A 9 -18.56 -11.71 -15.15
C ASP A 9 -17.71 -10.60 -15.82
N GLY A 10 -17.31 -10.86 -17.07
CA GLY A 10 -16.46 -9.96 -17.85
C GLY A 10 -14.97 -10.01 -17.51
N ASN A 11 -14.54 -10.86 -16.57
CA ASN A 11 -13.15 -11.01 -16.18
C ASN A 11 -12.51 -12.26 -16.81
N LEU A 12 -11.31 -12.11 -17.36
CA LEU A 12 -10.48 -13.24 -17.77
C LEU A 12 -9.92 -13.93 -16.52
N VAL A 13 -10.26 -15.22 -16.34
CA VAL A 13 -9.81 -16.05 -15.24
C VAL A 13 -8.81 -17.08 -15.74
N LEU A 14 -7.64 -17.11 -15.11
CA LEU A 14 -6.60 -18.12 -15.30
C LEU A 14 -6.46 -18.88 -13.97
N GLU A 15 -6.87 -20.13 -13.95
CA GLU A 15 -6.92 -20.93 -12.75
C GLU A 15 -6.07 -22.20 -12.90
N PHE A 16 -5.25 -22.47 -11.90
CA PHE A 16 -4.61 -23.77 -11.75
C PHE A 16 -5.46 -24.66 -10.85
N VAL A 17 -5.91 -25.78 -11.40
CA VAL A 17 -6.70 -26.78 -10.68
C VAL A 17 -5.82 -28.00 -10.41
N GLN A 18 -5.64 -28.33 -9.13
CA GLN A 18 -4.94 -29.59 -8.80
C GLN A 18 -5.75 -30.77 -9.29
N PRO A 19 -5.13 -31.75 -9.97
CA PRO A 19 -5.82 -32.96 -10.36
C PRO A 19 -6.29 -33.71 -9.12
N GLU A 20 -7.56 -34.19 -9.14
CA GLU A 20 -8.08 -35.02 -8.07
C GLU A 20 -7.19 -36.25 -7.85
N ARG A 21 -6.85 -36.51 -6.60
CA ARG A 21 -6.08 -37.70 -6.22
C ARG A 21 -6.93 -38.95 -6.40
N GLY A 22 -6.94 -39.50 -7.59
CA GLY A 22 -7.49 -40.84 -7.82
C GLY A 22 -6.64 -41.92 -7.11
N ARG A 23 -7.27 -43.01 -6.67
CA ARG A 23 -6.65 -44.15 -5.92
C ARG A 23 -5.43 -44.81 -6.58
N LYS A 24 -5.03 -44.41 -7.78
CA LYS A 24 -3.89 -44.95 -8.56
C LYS A 24 -2.99 -43.89 -9.17
N SER A 25 -3.06 -42.63 -8.73
CA SER A 25 -2.22 -41.56 -9.27
C SER A 25 -0.82 -41.62 -8.63
N ARG A 26 0.23 -41.77 -9.45
CA ARG A 26 1.61 -41.48 -9.06
C ARG A 26 1.62 -40.03 -8.52
N SER A 27 2.35 -39.81 -7.44
CA SER A 27 2.54 -38.47 -6.87
C SER A 27 3.03 -37.52 -7.97
N PHE A 28 2.17 -36.61 -8.39
CA PHE A 28 2.57 -35.55 -9.31
C PHE A 28 3.41 -34.55 -8.52
N ASP A 29 4.71 -34.54 -8.76
CA ASP A 29 5.61 -33.58 -8.11
C ASP A 29 5.53 -32.26 -8.86
N MET A 30 4.95 -31.24 -8.17
CA MET A 30 4.75 -29.91 -8.70
C MET A 30 6.00 -29.02 -8.67
N LYS A 31 7.12 -29.49 -8.14
CA LYS A 31 8.30 -28.67 -7.90
C LYS A 31 8.86 -28.01 -9.16
N ASP A 32 8.70 -28.64 -10.32
CA ASP A 32 9.24 -28.18 -11.60
C ASP A 32 8.21 -27.64 -12.60
N VAL A 33 6.93 -27.58 -12.21
CA VAL A 33 5.89 -27.09 -13.10
C VAL A 33 5.83 -25.55 -13.09
N LYS A 34 6.24 -24.92 -14.17
CA LYS A 34 6.08 -23.49 -14.41
C LYS A 34 4.93 -23.27 -15.39
N LEU A 35 3.92 -22.54 -14.93
CA LEU A 35 2.82 -22.12 -15.78
C LEU A 35 2.99 -20.64 -16.10
N SER A 36 2.90 -20.30 -17.38
CA SER A 36 2.98 -18.93 -17.84
C SER A 36 1.89 -18.63 -18.86
N ALA A 37 1.36 -17.43 -18.82
CA ALA A 37 0.41 -16.91 -19.79
C ALA A 37 0.80 -15.48 -20.17
N VAL A 38 0.65 -15.14 -21.44
CA VAL A 38 0.77 -13.77 -21.92
C VAL A 38 -0.62 -13.28 -22.26
N VAL A 39 -1.04 -12.22 -21.58
CA VAL A 39 -2.36 -11.60 -21.78
C VAL A 39 -2.13 -10.22 -22.41
N ARG A 40 -2.84 -9.95 -23.51
CA ARG A 40 -2.86 -8.65 -24.16
C ARG A 40 -4.26 -8.05 -24.03
N MET A 41 -4.32 -6.86 -23.45
CA MET A 41 -5.58 -6.14 -23.21
C MET A 41 -5.35 -4.63 -23.36
N PRO A 42 -6.32 -3.87 -23.86
CA PRO A 42 -6.20 -2.41 -23.98
C PRO A 42 -6.36 -1.69 -22.64
N GLU A 43 -7.14 -2.24 -21.70
CA GLU A 43 -7.49 -1.65 -20.42
C GLU A 43 -7.35 -2.67 -19.30
N LEU A 44 -7.01 -2.19 -18.09
CA LEU A 44 -6.93 -3.02 -16.90
C LEU A 44 -7.68 -2.32 -15.76
N THR A 45 -8.96 -2.64 -15.59
CA THR A 45 -9.82 -2.07 -14.55
C THR A 45 -9.82 -2.89 -13.27
N TYR A 46 -9.53 -4.19 -13.38
CA TYR A 46 -9.53 -5.11 -12.26
C TYR A 46 -8.37 -6.10 -12.36
N LEU A 47 -7.66 -6.27 -11.25
CA LEU A 47 -6.56 -7.23 -11.12
C LEU A 47 -6.70 -8.03 -9.83
N ARG A 48 -6.77 -9.35 -9.93
CA ARG A 48 -6.72 -10.23 -8.76
C ARG A 48 -5.63 -11.29 -8.93
N LEU A 49 -4.69 -11.31 -8.00
CA LEU A 49 -3.66 -12.33 -7.92
C LEU A 49 -3.79 -13.10 -6.60
N SER A 50 -3.72 -14.42 -6.65
CA SER A 50 -3.82 -15.26 -5.46
C SER A 50 -2.86 -16.45 -5.52
N GLY A 51 -2.68 -17.13 -4.39
CA GLY A 51 -1.74 -18.26 -4.30
C GLY A 51 -0.28 -17.79 -4.40
N ALA A 52 0.45 -18.30 -5.38
CA ALA A 52 1.84 -17.93 -5.68
C ALA A 52 1.97 -17.28 -7.08
N SER A 53 0.95 -16.55 -7.50
CA SER A 53 0.88 -15.95 -8.83
C SER A 53 1.83 -14.74 -8.96
N LYS A 54 2.43 -14.61 -10.14
CA LYS A 54 3.31 -13.48 -10.46
C LYS A 54 2.80 -12.78 -11.72
N LEU A 55 2.66 -11.46 -11.65
CA LEU A 55 2.41 -10.59 -12.80
C LEU A 55 3.66 -9.75 -13.05
N THR A 56 4.02 -9.60 -14.31
CA THR A 56 5.00 -8.62 -14.76
C THR A 56 4.42 -7.88 -15.95
N THR A 57 4.43 -6.56 -15.90
CA THR A 57 4.02 -5.71 -17.00
C THR A 57 5.11 -4.70 -17.30
N GLY A 58 5.11 -4.11 -18.49
CA GLY A 58 6.01 -3.03 -18.88
C GLY A 58 5.25 -1.85 -19.51
N ASP A 59 3.94 -2.04 -19.73
CA ASP A 59 3.08 -1.04 -20.37
C ASP A 59 2.22 -0.31 -19.32
N GLU A 60 1.79 0.88 -19.68
CA GLU A 60 0.81 1.65 -18.91
C GLU A 60 -0.60 1.24 -19.37
N PHE A 61 -1.48 0.97 -18.40
CA PHE A 61 -2.87 0.64 -18.64
C PHE A 61 -3.79 1.79 -18.28
N ALA A 62 -4.69 2.13 -19.18
CA ALA A 62 -5.86 2.91 -18.82
C ALA A 62 -6.87 2.03 -18.10
N ALA A 63 -7.50 2.56 -17.05
CA ALA A 63 -8.53 1.86 -16.29
C ALA A 63 -9.84 2.66 -16.21
N GLY A 64 -10.00 3.67 -17.07
CA GLY A 64 -11.21 4.49 -17.11
C GLY A 64 -11.52 5.17 -15.78
N ALA A 65 -12.73 4.94 -15.25
CA ALA A 65 -13.17 5.59 -14.03
C ALA A 65 -12.53 5.00 -12.76
N ARG A 66 -12.17 3.70 -12.74
CA ARG A 66 -11.69 3.02 -11.53
C ARG A 66 -10.75 1.86 -11.84
N PHE A 67 -9.74 1.72 -11.00
CA PHE A 67 -8.87 0.55 -10.92
C PHE A 67 -9.00 -0.12 -9.56
N ASP A 68 -9.21 -1.43 -9.54
CA ASP A 68 -9.22 -2.28 -8.35
C ASP A 68 -8.17 -3.39 -8.46
N GLY A 69 -7.15 -3.33 -7.60
CA GLY A 69 -6.09 -4.33 -7.48
C GLY A 69 -6.19 -5.11 -6.16
N ALA A 70 -6.16 -6.44 -6.22
CA ALA A 70 -6.14 -7.29 -5.03
C ALA A 70 -5.10 -8.40 -5.16
N LEU A 71 -4.13 -8.43 -4.25
CA LEU A 71 -3.08 -9.44 -4.18
C LEU A 71 -3.18 -10.20 -2.86
N SER A 72 -3.13 -11.53 -2.92
CA SER A 72 -3.23 -12.37 -1.73
C SER A 72 -2.32 -13.60 -1.80
N GLY A 73 -2.11 -14.28 -0.67
CA GLY A 73 -1.19 -15.40 -0.58
C GLY A 73 0.26 -14.94 -0.66
N ALA A 74 1.06 -15.53 -1.55
CA ALA A 74 2.44 -15.17 -1.85
C ALA A 74 2.59 -14.58 -3.27
N SER A 75 1.60 -13.78 -3.69
CA SER A 75 1.55 -13.24 -5.05
C SER A 75 2.35 -11.94 -5.20
N SER A 76 2.73 -11.64 -6.43
CA SER A 76 3.48 -10.42 -6.72
C SER A 76 3.07 -9.77 -8.05
N ALA A 77 2.99 -8.44 -8.07
CA ALA A 77 2.85 -7.63 -9.27
C ALA A 77 4.05 -6.69 -9.41
N ARG A 78 4.71 -6.67 -10.56
CA ARG A 78 5.88 -5.85 -10.84
C ARG A 78 5.71 -5.02 -12.08
N GLY A 79 6.14 -3.75 -12.00
CA GLY A 79 6.10 -2.81 -13.11
C GLY A 79 4.69 -2.43 -13.53
N LEU A 80 3.71 -2.55 -12.63
CA LEU A 80 2.33 -2.17 -12.91
C LEU A 80 2.24 -0.66 -13.04
N SER A 81 1.73 -0.17 -14.16
CA SER A 81 1.48 1.24 -14.41
C SER A 81 0.02 1.44 -14.81
N VAL A 82 -0.70 2.31 -14.07
CA VAL A 82 -2.16 2.47 -14.24
C VAL A 82 -2.57 3.94 -14.14
N SER A 83 -3.50 4.34 -15.00
CA SER A 83 -4.11 5.68 -15.04
C SER A 83 -5.62 5.55 -14.99
N ALA A 84 -6.27 6.13 -13.96
CA ALA A 84 -7.72 6.06 -13.76
C ALA A 84 -8.25 7.27 -12.99
N GLY A 85 -9.59 7.42 -12.91
CA GLY A 85 -10.21 8.40 -12.03
C GLY A 85 -9.94 8.11 -10.55
N ARG A 86 -10.13 6.85 -10.12
CA ARG A 86 -9.86 6.37 -8.76
C ARG A 86 -9.10 5.06 -8.75
N GLY A 87 -8.30 4.84 -7.71
CA GLY A 87 -7.56 3.59 -7.53
C GLY A 87 -7.74 2.97 -6.15
N GLU A 88 -7.82 1.66 -6.13
CA GLU A 88 -7.75 0.89 -4.90
C GLU A 88 -6.79 -0.28 -5.05
N LEU A 89 -5.90 -0.46 -4.06
CA LEU A 89 -4.94 -1.57 -4.02
C LEU A 89 -4.97 -2.26 -2.66
N ARG A 90 -5.31 -3.54 -2.65
CA ARG A 90 -5.32 -4.37 -1.44
C ARG A 90 -4.26 -5.47 -1.51
N LEU A 91 -3.42 -5.54 -0.49
CA LEU A 91 -2.42 -6.58 -0.32
C LEU A 91 -2.66 -7.35 0.97
N SER A 92 -2.61 -8.67 0.91
CA SER A 92 -2.74 -9.52 2.08
C SER A 92 -1.84 -10.75 2.01
N GLY A 93 -1.61 -11.41 3.14
CA GLY A 93 -0.69 -12.55 3.22
C GLY A 93 0.76 -12.09 3.16
N ALA A 94 1.56 -12.65 2.27
CA ALA A 94 2.95 -12.30 1.99
C ALA A 94 3.10 -11.74 0.56
N SER A 95 2.16 -10.91 0.13
CA SER A 95 2.11 -10.39 -1.24
C SER A 95 2.98 -9.14 -1.42
N SER A 96 3.35 -8.86 -2.67
CA SER A 96 4.14 -7.68 -3.01
C SER A 96 3.63 -6.98 -4.26
N ALA A 97 3.67 -5.64 -4.27
CA ALA A 97 3.30 -4.83 -5.43
C ALA A 97 4.31 -3.72 -5.68
N ASP A 98 4.62 -3.51 -6.96
CA ASP A 98 5.33 -2.34 -7.46
C ASP A 98 4.41 -1.65 -8.47
N LEU A 99 3.96 -0.43 -8.12
CA LEU A 99 2.92 0.31 -8.83
C LEU A 99 3.38 1.75 -9.12
N LYS A 100 3.29 2.13 -10.36
CA LYS A 100 3.23 3.52 -10.80
C LYS A 100 1.79 3.88 -11.11
N ALA A 101 1.26 4.97 -10.58
CA ALA A 101 -0.13 5.28 -10.81
C ALA A 101 -0.42 6.78 -10.92
N ARG A 102 -1.42 7.07 -11.73
CA ARG A 102 -2.04 8.39 -11.78
C ARG A 102 -3.54 8.24 -11.56
N PHE A 103 -4.02 8.84 -10.49
CA PHE A 103 -5.45 8.88 -10.18
C PHE A 103 -5.89 10.34 -10.07
N ASP A 104 -6.94 10.71 -10.79
CA ASP A 104 -7.38 12.10 -10.84
C ASP A 104 -8.06 12.54 -9.54
N GLU A 105 -8.67 11.60 -8.79
CA GLU A 105 -9.42 11.91 -7.58
C GLU A 105 -8.78 11.33 -6.32
N ALA A 106 -8.69 10.00 -6.22
CA ALA A 106 -8.26 9.34 -4.99
C ALA A 106 -7.55 8.01 -5.22
N PHE A 107 -6.60 7.72 -4.35
CA PHE A 107 -5.95 6.42 -4.22
C PHE A 107 -6.05 5.87 -2.81
N LEU A 108 -6.65 4.70 -2.68
CA LEU A 108 -6.75 3.96 -1.42
C LEU A 108 -5.88 2.71 -1.46
N MET A 109 -5.01 2.57 -0.46
CA MET A 109 -4.15 1.40 -0.33
C MET A 109 -4.31 0.74 1.04
N GLN A 110 -4.48 -0.58 1.04
CA GLN A 110 -4.63 -1.38 2.24
C GLN A 110 -3.65 -2.55 2.24
N LEU A 111 -2.79 -2.62 3.26
CA LEU A 111 -1.83 -3.70 3.46
C LEU A 111 -2.12 -4.44 4.76
N SER A 112 -2.05 -5.75 4.70
CA SER A 112 -2.19 -6.61 5.89
C SER A 112 -1.27 -7.83 5.81
N GLY A 113 -1.06 -8.50 6.93
CA GLY A 113 -0.13 -9.63 7.01
C GLY A 113 1.33 -9.18 6.95
N ALA A 114 2.14 -9.81 6.11
CA ALA A 114 3.55 -9.48 5.85
C ALA A 114 3.74 -8.93 4.42
N SER A 115 2.83 -8.07 3.99
CA SER A 115 2.80 -7.53 2.62
C SER A 115 3.77 -6.37 2.43
N ASN A 116 4.27 -6.21 1.21
CA ASN A 116 5.17 -5.12 0.84
C ASN A 116 4.62 -4.37 -0.39
N ALA A 117 4.69 -3.03 -0.37
CA ALA A 117 4.35 -2.23 -1.55
C ALA A 117 5.38 -1.12 -1.78
N SER A 118 5.69 -0.89 -3.05
CA SER A 118 6.41 0.29 -3.54
C SER A 118 5.50 0.99 -4.54
N VAL A 119 5.13 2.23 -4.24
CA VAL A 119 4.12 2.96 -5.02
C VAL A 119 4.63 4.37 -5.32
N ASP A 120 4.60 4.76 -6.58
CA ASP A 120 4.77 6.14 -7.02
C ASP A 120 3.41 6.63 -7.56
N VAL A 121 2.75 7.52 -6.82
CA VAL A 121 1.38 7.92 -7.11
C VAL A 121 1.25 9.42 -7.25
N ARG A 122 0.50 9.82 -8.28
CA ARG A 122 -0.02 11.17 -8.44
C ARG A 122 -1.53 11.13 -8.23
N SER A 123 -2.02 11.80 -7.19
CA SER A 123 -3.45 11.86 -6.86
C SER A 123 -3.70 12.96 -5.84
N ASP A 124 -4.88 13.59 -5.89
CA ASP A 124 -5.26 14.62 -4.93
C ASP A 124 -5.46 14.06 -3.50
N ASP A 125 -6.06 12.88 -3.37
CA ASP A 125 -6.29 12.22 -2.07
C ASP A 125 -5.59 10.85 -2.05
N VAL A 126 -4.58 10.70 -1.20
CA VAL A 126 -3.83 9.45 -1.02
C VAL A 126 -4.04 8.92 0.39
N ARG A 127 -4.64 7.75 0.53
CA ARG A 127 -4.85 7.11 1.84
C ARG A 127 -4.26 5.73 1.89
N MET A 128 -3.46 5.48 2.93
CA MET A 128 -2.88 4.18 3.18
C MET A 128 -3.19 3.67 4.58
N THR A 129 -3.56 2.41 4.66
CA THR A 129 -3.79 1.69 5.92
C THR A 129 -2.94 0.44 5.93
N CYS A 130 -2.04 0.34 6.90
CA CYS A 130 -1.13 -0.79 7.04
C CYS A 130 -1.31 -1.46 8.40
N SER A 131 -1.35 -2.78 8.39
CA SER A 131 -1.50 -3.60 9.60
C SER A 131 -0.63 -4.85 9.56
N GLY A 132 -0.49 -5.53 10.68
CA GLY A 132 0.39 -6.70 10.80
C GLY A 132 1.87 -6.30 10.81
N ALA A 133 2.68 -6.93 9.97
CA ALA A 133 4.10 -6.65 9.75
C ALA A 133 4.35 -6.14 8.31
N SER A 134 3.45 -5.33 7.80
CA SER A 134 3.52 -4.81 6.43
C SER A 134 4.49 -3.63 6.32
N ASN A 135 5.10 -3.50 5.13
CA ASN A 135 6.03 -2.42 4.82
C ASN A 135 5.63 -1.72 3.52
N VAL A 136 5.60 -0.39 3.54
CA VAL A 136 5.22 0.39 2.37
C VAL A 136 6.19 1.55 2.13
N LYS A 137 6.52 1.76 0.85
CA LYS A 137 7.20 2.96 0.37
C LYS A 137 6.29 3.67 -0.62
N VAL A 138 6.01 4.95 -0.40
CA VAL A 138 5.12 5.72 -1.26
C VAL A 138 5.77 7.06 -1.62
N GLY A 139 5.93 7.29 -2.91
CA GLY A 139 6.19 8.61 -3.46
C GLY A 139 4.86 9.27 -3.84
N VAL A 140 4.57 10.41 -3.25
CA VAL A 140 3.32 11.16 -3.46
C VAL A 140 3.61 12.40 -4.28
N ARG A 141 2.80 12.68 -5.29
CA ARG A 141 2.92 13.87 -6.13
C ARG A 141 1.59 14.59 -6.25
N ASP A 142 1.64 15.90 -6.10
CA ASP A 142 0.48 16.81 -6.26
C ASP A 142 -0.72 16.44 -5.37
N ALA A 143 -0.47 16.00 -4.12
CA ALA A 143 -1.56 15.63 -3.22
C ALA A 143 -2.05 16.82 -2.39
N GLY A 144 -3.36 17.05 -2.42
CA GLY A 144 -4.03 17.89 -1.44
C GLY A 144 -4.06 17.21 -0.07
N HIS A 145 -4.34 15.91 -0.05
CA HIS A 145 -4.46 15.12 1.17
C HIS A 145 -3.63 13.84 1.15
N THR A 146 -2.84 13.61 2.21
CA THR A 146 -2.13 12.33 2.44
C THR A 146 -2.46 11.78 3.83
N GLY A 147 -3.10 10.62 3.87
CA GLY A 147 -3.46 9.90 5.09
C GLY A 147 -2.65 8.63 5.29
N VAL A 148 -1.99 8.49 6.43
CA VAL A 148 -1.17 7.32 6.81
C VAL A 148 -1.69 6.75 8.11
N ARG A 149 -2.25 5.54 8.07
CA ARG A 149 -2.71 4.82 9.26
C ARG A 149 -1.95 3.52 9.41
N LEU A 150 -1.21 3.39 10.51
CA LEU A 150 -0.34 2.25 10.78
C LEU A 150 -0.72 1.58 12.09
N SER A 151 -0.72 0.25 12.10
CA SER A 151 -0.97 -0.54 13.30
C SER A 151 -0.13 -1.83 13.32
N GLY A 152 -0.03 -2.46 14.49
CA GLY A 152 0.82 -3.64 14.66
C GLY A 152 2.30 -3.29 14.66
N ALA A 153 3.10 -3.95 13.82
CA ALA A 153 4.53 -3.70 13.59
C ALA A 153 4.77 -3.20 12.15
N SER A 154 3.82 -2.47 11.59
CA SER A 154 3.90 -1.97 10.22
C SER A 154 4.81 -0.74 10.09
N GLN A 155 5.38 -0.57 8.89
CA GLN A 155 6.26 0.55 8.58
C GLN A 155 5.81 1.23 7.29
N ALA A 156 5.86 2.58 7.28
CA ALA A 156 5.63 3.39 6.09
C ALA A 156 6.76 4.40 5.91
N THR A 157 7.29 4.49 4.70
CA THR A 157 8.16 5.58 4.26
C THR A 157 7.43 6.35 3.19
N VAL A 158 7.23 7.66 3.42
CA VAL A 158 6.46 8.53 2.53
C VAL A 158 7.34 9.70 2.09
N SER A 159 7.30 10.01 0.81
CA SER A 159 8.09 11.10 0.22
C SER A 159 7.27 11.92 -0.76
N GLY A 160 7.69 13.17 -1.02
CA GLY A 160 7.05 14.08 -1.96
C GLY A 160 6.49 15.33 -1.30
N GLU A 161 5.31 15.77 -1.73
CA GLU A 161 4.67 17.00 -1.24
C GLU A 161 3.17 16.77 -1.04
N THR A 162 2.60 17.39 0.00
CA THR A 162 1.17 17.39 0.29
C THR A 162 0.75 18.66 1.00
N VAL A 163 -0.50 19.08 0.85
CA VAL A 163 -1.04 20.20 1.65
C VAL A 163 -1.32 19.72 3.06
N ASP A 164 -2.14 18.68 3.21
CA ASP A 164 -2.54 18.14 4.50
C ASP A 164 -2.02 16.71 4.71
N LEU A 165 -1.28 16.51 5.78
CA LEU A 165 -0.77 15.22 6.21
C LEU A 165 -1.49 14.74 7.48
N LYS A 166 -2.07 13.56 7.44
CA LYS A 166 -2.59 12.90 8.63
C LYS A 166 -1.85 11.61 8.90
N VAL A 167 -1.20 11.49 10.07
CA VAL A 167 -0.49 10.29 10.50
C VAL A 167 -1.11 9.72 11.77
N GLU A 168 -1.49 8.46 11.73
CA GLU A 168 -1.99 7.71 12.88
C GLU A 168 -1.15 6.45 13.07
N CYS A 169 -0.39 6.36 14.18
CA CYS A 169 0.44 5.22 14.52
C CYS A 169 -0.02 4.56 15.81
N SER A 170 -0.19 3.25 15.80
CA SER A 170 -0.55 2.48 16.99
C SER A 170 0.24 1.17 17.08
N GLY A 171 0.34 0.60 18.29
CA GLY A 171 1.17 -0.57 18.50
C GLY A 171 2.66 -0.23 18.47
N ALA A 172 3.46 -0.95 17.70
CA ALA A 172 4.88 -0.70 17.44
C ALA A 172 5.12 -0.21 15.99
N ALA A 173 4.17 0.51 15.43
CA ALA A 173 4.23 0.99 14.05
C ALA A 173 5.15 2.20 13.91
N ARG A 174 5.76 2.33 12.73
CA ARG A 174 6.67 3.43 12.39
C ARG A 174 6.27 4.13 11.08
N SER A 175 6.10 5.44 11.14
CA SER A 175 5.94 6.31 9.98
C SER A 175 7.17 7.19 9.80
N ASP A 176 7.82 7.09 8.66
CA ASP A 176 8.89 7.99 8.24
C ASP A 176 8.41 8.83 7.05
N ALA A 177 8.03 10.07 7.34
CA ALA A 177 7.61 11.08 6.38
C ALA A 177 8.57 12.28 6.36
N THR A 178 9.85 12.04 6.65
CA THR A 178 10.89 13.09 6.64
C THR A 178 11.19 13.64 5.26
N ALA A 179 10.92 12.84 4.23
CA ALA A 179 11.06 13.20 2.82
C ALA A 179 9.73 13.67 2.18
N LEU A 180 8.67 13.82 2.98
CA LEU A 180 7.37 14.38 2.57
C LEU A 180 7.19 15.75 3.20
N THR A 181 7.21 16.80 2.41
CA THR A 181 6.94 18.16 2.88
C THR A 181 5.43 18.39 2.96
N ALA A 182 4.91 18.67 4.15
CA ALA A 182 3.51 19.00 4.39
C ALA A 182 3.35 20.45 4.82
N GLN A 183 2.28 21.13 4.36
CA GLN A 183 1.92 22.45 4.88
C GLN A 183 1.28 22.33 6.26
N HIS A 184 0.33 21.43 6.40
CA HIS A 184 -0.34 21.15 7.68
C HIS A 184 -0.21 19.67 8.02
N ALA A 185 0.04 19.37 9.29
CA ALA A 185 0.09 17.98 9.74
C ALA A 185 -0.69 17.74 11.04
N SER A 186 -1.38 16.61 11.08
CA SER A 186 -2.02 16.05 12.26
C SER A 186 -1.43 14.68 12.56
N VAL A 187 -0.71 14.56 13.68
CA VAL A 187 0.01 13.33 14.06
C VAL A 187 -0.58 12.78 15.35
N SER A 188 -1.03 11.54 15.32
CA SER A 188 -1.53 10.81 16.48
C SER A 188 -0.76 9.50 16.66
N CYS A 189 0.02 9.40 17.73
CA CYS A 189 0.80 8.20 18.05
C CYS A 189 0.41 7.62 19.39
N SER A 190 0.28 6.30 19.45
CA SER A 190 -0.05 5.58 20.68
C SER A 190 0.73 4.27 20.80
N GLY A 191 0.74 3.69 22.00
CA GLY A 191 1.52 2.49 22.29
C GLY A 191 3.03 2.77 22.26
N ALA A 192 3.79 2.04 21.47
CA ALA A 192 5.22 2.26 21.20
C ALA A 192 5.43 2.77 19.74
N GLY A 193 4.43 3.41 19.17
CA GLY A 193 4.47 3.93 17.79
C GLY A 193 5.41 5.12 17.64
N SER A 194 5.98 5.31 16.46
CA SER A 194 6.81 6.46 16.14
C SER A 194 6.40 7.12 14.82
N ALA A 195 6.48 8.45 14.76
CA ALA A 195 6.27 9.23 13.55
C ALA A 195 7.34 10.32 13.42
N ASP A 196 7.96 10.35 12.25
CA ASP A 196 8.91 11.38 11.84
C ASP A 196 8.28 12.17 10.68
N VAL A 197 8.10 13.50 10.83
CA VAL A 197 7.40 14.34 9.84
C VAL A 197 8.17 15.62 9.52
N GLU A 198 7.99 16.16 8.32
CA GLU A 198 8.50 17.48 7.89
C GLU A 198 7.32 18.40 7.58
N VAL A 199 7.22 19.54 8.30
CA VAL A 199 6.04 20.42 8.25
C VAL A 199 6.47 21.87 8.17
N THR A 200 5.87 22.63 7.26
CA THR A 200 6.23 24.04 7.00
C THR A 200 5.23 25.06 7.59
N GLY A 201 4.00 24.63 7.87
CA GLY A 201 2.94 25.50 8.41
C GLY A 201 2.48 25.04 9.79
N GLU A 202 1.33 24.41 9.93
CA GLU A 202 0.72 24.08 11.20
C GLU A 202 0.88 22.60 11.57
N LEU A 203 1.19 22.34 12.86
CA LEU A 203 1.33 20.99 13.39
C LEU A 203 0.45 20.78 14.62
N SER A 204 -0.38 19.74 14.57
CA SER A 204 -1.12 19.20 15.71
C SER A 204 -0.60 17.83 16.09
N VAL A 205 -0.30 17.60 17.39
CA VAL A 205 0.26 16.34 17.86
C VAL A 205 -0.50 15.80 19.06
N VAL A 206 -0.83 14.51 19.00
CA VAL A 206 -1.29 13.70 20.13
C VAL A 206 -0.36 12.50 20.27
N ALA A 207 0.36 12.41 21.40
CA ALA A 207 1.28 11.31 21.66
C ALA A 207 1.00 10.70 23.03
N THR A 208 0.77 9.39 23.09
CA THR A 208 0.42 8.66 24.32
C THR A 208 1.17 7.35 24.46
N GLY A 209 1.28 6.83 25.67
CA GLY A 209 2.07 5.61 25.94
C GLY A 209 3.57 5.87 25.85
N GLY A 210 4.33 4.95 25.25
CA GLY A 210 5.77 5.09 24.97
C GLY A 210 6.05 5.62 23.54
N SER A 211 5.13 6.38 22.95
CA SER A 211 5.26 6.84 21.57
C SER A 211 6.22 8.00 21.40
N SER A 212 6.77 8.14 20.20
CA SER A 212 7.72 9.21 19.86
C SER A 212 7.30 9.92 18.59
N VAL A 213 7.22 11.24 18.63
CA VAL A 213 7.02 12.09 17.46
C VAL A 213 8.23 13.01 17.29
N VAL A 214 8.82 13.01 16.09
CA VAL A 214 9.88 13.94 15.70
C VAL A 214 9.39 14.75 14.53
N TYR A 215 9.54 16.07 14.61
CA TYR A 215 9.17 16.94 13.50
C TYR A 215 10.33 17.83 13.07
N GLY A 216 10.39 18.10 11.76
CA GLY A 216 11.29 19.06 11.13
C GLY A 216 10.52 20.20 10.50
N GLY A 217 11.25 21.16 9.93
CA GLY A 217 10.70 22.34 9.28
C GLY A 217 10.33 23.46 10.26
N ASP A 218 9.62 24.47 9.72
CA ASP A 218 9.26 25.69 10.46
C ASP A 218 7.83 25.67 10.99
N ALA A 219 7.35 24.48 11.38
CA ALA A 219 6.00 24.29 11.86
C ALA A 219 5.66 25.10 13.11
N ALA A 220 4.52 25.78 13.09
CA ALA A 220 3.86 26.32 14.25
C ALA A 220 3.02 25.23 14.93
N ILE A 221 3.31 24.88 16.19
CA ILE A 221 2.50 23.93 16.93
C ILE A 221 1.20 24.60 17.39
N VAL A 222 0.09 24.24 16.76
CA VAL A 222 -1.25 24.80 17.06
C VAL A 222 -1.99 23.99 18.14
N SER A 223 -1.65 22.70 18.28
CA SER A 223 -2.21 21.82 19.30
C SER A 223 -1.20 20.76 19.73
N GLN A 224 -1.06 20.54 21.02
CA GLN A 224 -0.14 19.55 21.56
C GLN A 224 -0.74 18.86 22.78
N SER A 225 -0.78 17.51 22.73
CA SER A 225 -1.12 16.66 23.86
C SER A 225 -0.11 15.52 23.94
N VAL A 226 0.83 15.61 24.88
CA VAL A 226 1.89 14.61 25.08
C VAL A 226 1.72 13.98 26.46
N GLY A 227 1.34 12.72 26.48
CA GLY A 227 1.14 11.93 27.69
C GLY A 227 2.45 11.52 28.39
N ARG A 228 2.33 11.00 29.59
CA ARG A 228 3.49 10.45 30.33
C ARG A 228 4.12 9.29 29.54
N GLY A 229 5.43 9.32 29.39
CA GLY A 229 6.19 8.31 28.62
C GLY A 229 6.27 8.56 27.13
N ALA A 230 5.44 9.44 26.58
CA ALA A 230 5.55 9.87 25.18
C ALA A 230 6.55 11.04 25.02
N SER A 231 7.07 11.22 23.81
CA SER A 231 7.99 12.30 23.51
C SER A 231 7.63 13.03 22.22
N LEU A 232 7.82 14.36 22.24
CA LEU A 232 7.77 15.23 21.06
C LEU A 232 9.08 16.01 20.99
N ARG A 233 9.74 15.94 19.83
CA ARG A 233 11.03 16.64 19.64
C ARG A 233 11.08 17.32 18.28
N LYS A 234 11.68 18.49 18.23
CA LYS A 234 12.12 19.12 16.97
C LYS A 234 13.48 18.53 16.55
N ARG A 235 13.65 18.24 15.28
CA ARG A 235 14.91 17.76 14.69
C ARG A 235 15.89 18.92 14.50
#